data_2aff7911b5469aee29fb1e555936634a
#
_entry.id   2aff7911b5469aee29fb1e555936634a
#
_cell.length_a   1.000
_cell.length_b   1.000
_cell.length_c   1.000
_cell.angle_alpha   90.00
_cell.angle_beta   90.00
_cell.angle_gamma   90.00
#
_symmetry.space_group_name_H-M   'P 1'
#
loop_
_entity.id
_entity.type
_entity.pdbx_description
1 polymer ?
#
loop_
_entity_poly.entity_id
_entity_poly.type
_entity_poly.pdbx_seq_one_letter_code
_entity_poly.pdbx_strand_id
1 'polypeptide(L)'
;MGELSVFVDESGDFGEYEKHSPYYIITMILHDQSVDISPEISKLNETLKNMGYGNEQAIHTEPLIRREDPYRFFLPNERRAIFSKLFYFTLGCDIMYKSFVYKKSEYENIFKLEARMARDLSQFIRDNLTYFQG
;
A
#
# COMPACT_ATOMS: atom_id res chain seq x y z
N MET A 1 2.11 -1.65 27.45
CA MET A 1 2.61 -1.03 26.21
C MET A 1 1.99 -1.76 25.04
N GLY A 2 1.33 -1.05 24.17
CA GLY A 2 0.87 -1.60 22.91
C GLY A 2 2.07 -1.76 21.96
N GLU A 3 2.00 -2.72 21.06
CA GLU A 3 2.95 -2.88 19.96
C GLU A 3 2.33 -2.28 18.70
N LEU A 4 3.02 -1.33 18.09
CA LEU A 4 2.63 -0.71 16.83
C LEU A 4 3.49 -1.28 15.71
N SER A 5 2.86 -1.93 14.73
CA SER A 5 3.53 -2.34 13.50
C SER A 5 3.41 -1.25 12.44
N VAL A 6 4.55 -0.95 11.81
CA VAL A 6 4.63 0.03 10.73
C VAL A 6 5.13 -0.70 9.48
N PHE A 7 4.30 -0.73 8.45
CA PHE A 7 4.63 -1.28 7.15
C PHE A 7 4.84 -0.12 6.19
N VAL A 8 5.94 -0.15 5.46
CA VAL A 8 6.27 0.88 4.47
C VAL A 8 6.43 0.22 3.12
N ASP A 9 5.73 0.74 2.14
CA ASP A 9 5.81 0.28 0.75
C ASP A 9 5.89 1.48 -0.20
N GLU A 10 6.42 1.24 -1.38
CA GLU A 10 6.64 2.25 -2.39
C GLU A 10 5.94 1.90 -3.70
N SER A 11 5.55 2.91 -4.44
CA SER A 11 4.97 2.80 -5.77
C SER A 11 5.60 3.81 -6.71
N GLY A 12 5.86 3.38 -7.93
CA GLY A 12 6.62 4.11 -8.92
C GLY A 12 8.12 3.84 -8.82
N ASP A 13 8.85 4.11 -9.91
CA ASP A 13 10.29 3.91 -9.95
C ASP A 13 11.01 5.02 -9.18
N PHE A 14 11.86 4.63 -8.23
CA PHE A 14 12.76 5.57 -7.56
C PHE A 14 13.91 5.92 -8.50
N GLY A 15 13.77 6.98 -9.24
CA GLY A 15 14.73 7.42 -10.24
C GLY A 15 14.40 8.80 -10.78
N GLU A 16 15.09 9.19 -11.82
CA GLU A 16 14.84 10.45 -12.52
C GLU A 16 13.44 10.45 -13.15
N TYR A 17 12.98 11.65 -13.53
CA TYR A 17 11.67 11.82 -14.15
C TYR A 17 11.58 11.06 -15.48
N GLU A 18 10.53 10.27 -15.60
CA GLU A 18 10.13 9.64 -16.85
C GLU A 18 8.62 9.83 -17.08
N LYS A 19 8.20 10.00 -18.33
CA LYS A 19 6.79 10.25 -18.67
C LYS A 19 5.84 9.13 -18.24
N HIS A 20 6.31 7.88 -18.24
CA HIS A 20 5.49 6.72 -17.86
C HIS A 20 5.48 6.49 -16.33
N SER A 21 6.40 7.09 -15.60
CA SER A 21 6.49 7.01 -14.12
C SER A 21 6.74 8.39 -13.51
N PRO A 22 5.78 9.33 -13.62
CA PRO A 22 5.97 10.72 -13.22
C PRO A 22 5.92 10.95 -11.71
N TYR A 23 5.39 9.98 -10.96
CA TYR A 23 5.24 10.07 -9.50
C TYR A 23 6.02 9.00 -8.78
N TYR A 24 6.47 9.34 -7.58
CA TYR A 24 6.96 8.40 -6.59
C TYR A 24 6.10 8.53 -5.32
N ILE A 25 5.64 7.41 -4.80
CA ILE A 25 4.71 7.39 -3.67
C ILE A 25 5.28 6.47 -2.59
N ILE A 26 5.33 6.96 -1.36
CA ILE A 26 5.59 6.14 -0.17
C ILE A 26 4.32 6.07 0.64
N THR A 27 3.90 4.88 1.02
CA THR A 27 2.78 4.65 1.91
C THR A 27 3.22 3.91 3.16
N MET A 28 2.87 4.47 4.31
CA MET A 28 3.01 3.85 5.62
C MET A 28 1.65 3.33 6.06
N ILE A 29 1.58 2.09 6.49
CA ILE A 29 0.42 1.49 7.14
C ILE A 29 0.80 1.23 8.59
N LEU A 30 -0.05 1.68 9.51
CA LEU A 30 0.16 1.58 10.95
C LEU A 30 -0.94 0.71 11.54
N HIS A 31 -0.56 -0.35 12.22
CA HIS A 31 -1.46 -1.29 12.87
C HIS A 31 -1.09 -1.46 14.33
N ASP A 32 -2.01 -1.12 15.22
CA ASP A 32 -1.93 -1.44 16.64
C ASP A 32 -2.16 -2.95 16.81
N GLN A 33 -1.17 -3.67 17.30
CA GLN A 33 -1.22 -5.12 17.46
C GLN A 33 -2.23 -5.57 18.52
N SER A 34 -2.73 -4.67 19.35
CA SER A 34 -3.84 -4.98 20.26
C SER A 34 -5.20 -5.13 19.52
N VAL A 35 -5.28 -4.64 18.30
CA VAL A 35 -6.47 -4.75 17.45
C VAL A 35 -6.37 -6.00 16.58
N ASP A 36 -7.27 -6.94 16.79
CA ASP A 36 -7.30 -8.19 16.01
C ASP A 36 -7.98 -7.98 14.65
N ILE A 37 -7.20 -8.09 13.57
CA ILE A 37 -7.69 -8.04 12.18
C ILE A 37 -7.84 -9.42 11.54
N SER A 38 -7.62 -10.50 12.30
CA SER A 38 -7.74 -11.88 11.79
C SER A 38 -9.11 -12.19 11.19
N PRO A 39 -10.24 -11.70 11.73
CA PRO A 39 -11.55 -11.91 11.13
C PRO A 39 -11.65 -11.33 9.71
N GLU A 40 -11.10 -10.13 9.48
CA GLU A 40 -11.12 -9.50 8.16
C GLU A 40 -10.22 -10.23 7.15
N ILE A 41 -9.06 -10.71 7.61
CA ILE A 41 -8.14 -11.54 6.81
C ILE A 41 -8.83 -12.85 6.41
N SER A 42 -9.48 -13.53 7.36
CA SER A 42 -10.19 -14.79 7.10
C SER A 42 -11.33 -14.59 6.10
N LYS A 43 -12.09 -13.53 6.24
CA LYS A 43 -13.18 -13.16 5.31
C LYS A 43 -12.67 -12.89 3.90
N LEU A 44 -11.55 -12.16 3.76
CA LEU A 44 -10.92 -11.91 2.47
C LEU A 44 -10.48 -13.22 1.83
N ASN A 45 -9.75 -14.06 2.57
CA ASN A 45 -9.23 -15.33 2.08
C ASN A 45 -10.35 -16.29 1.64
N GLU A 46 -11.42 -16.41 2.43
CA GLU A 46 -12.59 -17.22 2.07
C GLU A 46 -13.26 -16.70 0.80
N THR A 47 -13.43 -15.39 0.69
CA THR A 47 -14.02 -14.75 -0.49
C THR A 47 -13.19 -15.03 -1.73
N LEU A 48 -11.88 -14.86 -1.67
CA LEU A 48 -10.96 -15.12 -2.78
C LEU A 48 -10.95 -16.60 -3.17
N LYS A 49 -10.98 -17.50 -2.19
CA LYS A 49 -11.07 -18.94 -2.42
C LYS A 49 -12.36 -19.31 -3.17
N ASN A 50 -13.49 -18.73 -2.75
CA ASN A 50 -14.79 -18.96 -3.41
C ASN A 50 -14.82 -18.40 -4.86
N MET A 51 -13.98 -17.42 -5.16
CA MET A 51 -13.78 -16.90 -6.50
C MET A 51 -12.78 -17.72 -7.34
N GLY A 52 -12.25 -18.83 -6.79
CA GLY A 52 -11.23 -19.66 -7.45
C GLY A 52 -9.81 -19.13 -7.33
N TYR A 53 -9.59 -18.17 -6.44
CA TYR A 53 -8.27 -17.60 -6.19
C TYR A 53 -7.57 -18.37 -5.06
N GLY A 54 -6.34 -18.86 -5.31
CA GLY A 54 -5.60 -19.61 -4.29
C GLY A 54 -5.16 -18.76 -3.11
N ASN A 55 -5.18 -19.35 -1.91
CA ASN A 55 -4.87 -18.65 -0.65
C ASN A 55 -3.39 -18.29 -0.46
N GLU A 56 -2.50 -18.73 -1.34
CA GLU A 56 -1.06 -18.67 -1.13
C GLU A 56 -0.38 -17.51 -1.87
N GLN A 57 -1.13 -16.72 -2.62
CA GLN A 57 -0.55 -15.64 -3.42
C GLN A 57 -0.94 -14.28 -2.85
N ALA A 58 0.07 -13.46 -2.58
CA ALA A 58 -0.15 -12.05 -2.30
C ALA A 58 -0.85 -11.36 -3.48
N ILE A 59 -1.81 -10.49 -3.20
CA ILE A 59 -2.47 -9.71 -4.24
C ILE A 59 -1.58 -8.53 -4.58
N HIS A 60 -1.04 -8.54 -5.79
CA HIS A 60 -0.30 -7.42 -6.35
C HIS A 60 -1.21 -6.59 -7.24
N THR A 61 -1.44 -5.34 -6.85
CA THR A 61 -2.40 -4.46 -7.55
C THR A 61 -1.92 -4.03 -8.92
N GLU A 62 -0.63 -3.82 -9.13
CA GLU A 62 -0.08 -3.42 -10.41
C GLU A 62 -0.30 -4.48 -11.50
N PRO A 63 0.14 -5.74 -11.35
CA PRO A 63 -0.17 -6.81 -12.31
C PRO A 63 -1.67 -7.03 -12.50
N LEU A 64 -2.47 -6.88 -11.42
CA LEU A 64 -3.92 -6.99 -11.48
C LEU A 64 -4.54 -5.92 -12.41
N ILE A 65 -4.07 -4.68 -12.32
CA ILE A 65 -4.55 -3.56 -13.14
C ILE A 65 -4.03 -3.70 -14.58
N ARG A 66 -2.75 -3.98 -14.75
CA ARG A 66 -2.09 -4.06 -16.05
C ARG A 66 -2.38 -5.33 -16.83
N ARG A 67 -3.06 -6.31 -16.23
CA ARG A 67 -3.34 -7.62 -16.83
C ARG A 67 -2.06 -8.40 -17.12
N GLU A 68 -1.15 -8.41 -16.16
CA GLU A 68 0.09 -9.17 -16.18
C GLU A 68 -0.06 -10.45 -15.36
N ASP A 69 0.92 -11.35 -15.43
CA ASP A 69 0.89 -12.58 -14.64
C ASP A 69 0.90 -12.28 -13.13
N PRO A 70 0.11 -12.98 -12.33
CA PRO A 70 -0.70 -14.16 -12.64
C PRO A 70 -2.12 -13.87 -13.17
N TYR A 71 -2.49 -12.60 -13.38
CA TYR A 71 -3.86 -12.16 -13.75
C TYR A 71 -4.11 -12.07 -15.27
N ARG A 72 -3.15 -12.48 -16.07
CA ARG A 72 -3.16 -12.31 -17.53
C ARG A 72 -4.41 -12.84 -18.22
N PHE A 73 -4.91 -13.99 -17.75
CA PHE A 73 -6.06 -14.68 -18.32
C PHE A 73 -7.39 -14.34 -17.64
N PHE A 74 -7.38 -13.50 -16.64
CA PHE A 74 -8.59 -13.09 -15.93
C PHE A 74 -9.37 -12.05 -16.74
N LEU A 75 -10.69 -12.22 -16.78
CA LEU A 75 -11.57 -11.24 -17.39
C LEU A 75 -11.55 -9.90 -16.62
N PRO A 76 -11.89 -8.78 -17.29
CA PRO A 76 -11.92 -7.48 -16.62
C PRO A 76 -12.82 -7.42 -15.39
N ASN A 77 -13.98 -8.09 -15.42
CA ASN A 77 -14.89 -8.17 -14.27
C ASN A 77 -14.32 -8.99 -13.11
N GLU A 78 -13.58 -10.07 -13.38
CA GLU A 78 -12.91 -10.86 -12.35
C GLU A 78 -11.81 -10.04 -11.66
N ARG A 79 -10.98 -9.35 -12.42
CA ARG A 79 -9.94 -8.48 -11.88
C ARG A 79 -10.50 -7.32 -11.06
N ARG A 80 -11.60 -6.70 -11.52
CA ARG A 80 -12.31 -5.67 -10.77
C ARG A 80 -12.90 -6.21 -9.47
N ALA A 81 -13.42 -7.44 -9.50
CA ALA A 81 -13.97 -8.09 -8.31
C ALA A 81 -12.87 -8.32 -7.26
N ILE A 82 -11.70 -8.83 -7.64
CA ILE A 82 -10.55 -9.01 -6.73
C ILE A 82 -10.14 -7.67 -6.13
N PHE A 83 -9.97 -6.64 -6.96
CA PHE A 83 -9.62 -5.29 -6.49
C PHE A 83 -10.63 -4.74 -5.50
N SER A 84 -11.94 -4.91 -5.78
CA SER A 84 -13.01 -4.47 -4.88
C SER A 84 -12.95 -5.19 -3.53
N LYS A 85 -12.65 -6.49 -3.51
CA LYS A 85 -12.53 -7.24 -2.26
C LYS A 85 -11.35 -6.76 -1.42
N LEU A 86 -10.23 -6.48 -2.05
CA LEU A 86 -9.06 -5.90 -1.38
C LEU A 86 -9.39 -4.51 -0.83
N PHE A 87 -10.08 -3.68 -1.60
CA PHE A 87 -10.52 -2.35 -1.17
C PHE A 87 -11.44 -2.41 0.06
N TYR A 88 -12.47 -3.26 0.03
CA TYR A 88 -13.37 -3.42 1.17
C TYR A 88 -12.69 -4.06 2.39
N PHE A 89 -11.75 -4.96 2.19
CA PHE A 89 -10.88 -5.47 3.25
C PHE A 89 -10.14 -4.33 3.94
N THR A 90 -9.49 -3.46 3.17
CA THR A 90 -8.75 -2.30 3.70
C THR A 90 -9.67 -1.36 4.49
N LEU A 91 -10.89 -1.11 4.01
CA LEU A 91 -11.88 -0.30 4.73
C LEU A 91 -12.40 -0.96 6.01
N GLY A 92 -12.45 -2.29 6.05
CA GLY A 92 -12.91 -3.05 7.22
C GLY A 92 -11.87 -3.20 8.31
N CYS A 93 -10.58 -3.03 7.99
CA CYS A 93 -9.49 -3.11 8.96
C CYS A 93 -9.38 -1.80 9.75
N ASP A 94 -9.22 -1.93 11.08
CA ASP A 94 -8.88 -0.79 11.94
C ASP A 94 -7.37 -0.52 11.85
N ILE A 95 -6.99 0.13 10.77
CA ILE A 95 -5.62 0.54 10.46
C ILE A 95 -5.58 2.02 10.13
N MET A 96 -4.44 2.64 10.37
CA MET A 96 -4.16 3.98 9.86
C MET A 96 -3.17 3.91 8.72
N TYR A 97 -3.24 4.88 7.82
CA TYR A 97 -2.25 5.00 6.75
C TYR A 97 -1.90 6.46 6.46
N LYS A 98 -0.70 6.64 5.96
CA LYS A 98 -0.19 7.93 5.46
C LYS A 98 0.55 7.71 4.16
N SER A 99 0.15 8.42 3.12
CA SER A 99 0.87 8.43 1.84
C SER A 99 1.53 9.77 1.59
N PHE A 100 2.74 9.72 1.04
CA PHE A 100 3.50 10.88 0.56
C PHE A 100 3.65 10.72 -0.94
N VAL A 101 3.19 11.71 -1.69
CA VAL A 101 3.18 11.69 -3.15
C VAL A 101 4.14 12.75 -3.66
N TYR A 102 5.11 12.34 -4.48
CA TYR A 102 6.12 13.21 -5.06
C TYR A 102 6.02 13.18 -6.57
N LYS A 103 5.84 14.35 -7.17
CA LYS A 103 5.92 14.52 -8.61
C LYS A 103 7.38 14.77 -8.98
N LYS A 104 7.99 13.80 -9.63
CA LYS A 104 9.44 13.82 -9.90
C LYS A 104 9.92 15.04 -10.68
N SER A 105 9.08 15.58 -11.58
CA SER A 105 9.40 16.76 -12.38
C SER A 105 9.56 18.06 -11.56
N GLU A 106 9.15 18.04 -10.29
CA GLU A 106 9.29 19.21 -9.39
C GLU A 106 10.64 19.24 -8.68
N TYR A 107 11.46 18.21 -8.87
CA TYR A 107 12.79 18.09 -8.23
C TYR A 107 13.89 18.14 -9.27
N GLU A 108 14.94 18.90 -8.95
CA GLU A 108 16.12 19.09 -9.81
C GLU A 108 16.86 17.79 -10.09
N ASN A 109 16.94 16.93 -9.07
CA ASN A 109 17.57 15.61 -9.14
C ASN A 109 17.03 14.69 -8.03
N ILE A 110 17.44 13.42 -8.08
CA ILE A 110 17.01 12.40 -7.13
C ILE A 110 17.41 12.71 -5.68
N PHE A 111 18.55 13.35 -5.46
CA PHE A 111 19.03 13.70 -4.12
C PHE A 111 18.14 14.75 -3.45
N LYS A 112 17.59 15.69 -4.23
CA LYS A 112 16.62 16.68 -3.74
C LYS A 112 15.29 16.01 -3.37
N LEU A 113 14.84 15.05 -4.16
CA LEU A 113 13.66 14.24 -3.87
C LEU A 113 13.86 13.44 -2.57
N GLU A 114 14.99 12.74 -2.45
CA GLU A 114 15.34 11.94 -1.26
C GLU A 114 15.39 12.80 0.01
N ALA A 115 16.02 13.96 -0.05
CA ALA A 115 16.10 14.90 1.05
C ALA A 115 14.70 15.39 1.49
N ARG A 116 13.80 15.63 0.53
CA ARG A 116 12.42 16.01 0.83
C ARG A 116 11.65 14.87 1.49
N MET A 117 11.77 13.65 0.98
CA MET A 117 11.16 12.47 1.57
C MET A 117 11.61 12.25 3.01
N ALA A 118 12.92 12.29 3.26
CA ALA A 118 13.48 12.15 4.60
C ALA A 118 12.93 13.20 5.57
N ARG A 119 12.79 14.44 5.11
CA ARG A 119 12.20 15.54 5.89
C ARG A 119 10.73 15.25 6.21
N ASP A 120 9.94 14.90 5.21
CA ASP A 120 8.50 14.69 5.35
C ASP A 120 8.19 13.51 6.28
N LEU A 121 8.91 12.39 6.14
CA LEU A 121 8.80 11.23 7.03
C LEU A 121 9.18 11.59 8.47
N SER A 122 10.32 12.28 8.65
CA SER A 122 10.77 12.71 9.98
C SER A 122 9.80 13.69 10.63
N GLN A 123 9.23 14.60 9.87
CA GLN A 123 8.24 15.55 10.36
C GLN A 123 6.95 14.84 10.78
N PHE A 124 6.46 13.92 9.94
CA PHE A 124 5.27 13.13 10.26
C PHE A 124 5.44 12.34 11.55
N ILE A 125 6.57 11.67 11.75
CA ILE A 125 6.86 10.93 13.00
C ILE A 125 6.89 11.88 14.20
N ARG A 126 7.57 13.02 14.08
CA ARG A 126 7.63 14.02 15.16
C ARG A 126 6.28 14.60 15.55
N ASP A 127 5.46 14.91 14.55
CA ASP A 127 4.14 15.49 14.77
C ASP A 127 3.14 14.48 15.40
N ASN A 128 3.45 13.19 15.32
CA ASN A 128 2.61 12.11 15.83
C ASN A 128 3.32 11.27 16.93
N LEU A 129 4.31 11.83 17.62
CA LEU A 129 5.08 11.10 18.62
C LEU A 129 4.23 10.42 19.69
N THR A 130 3.17 11.07 20.15
CA THR A 130 2.24 10.49 21.15
C THR A 130 1.59 9.22 20.66
N TYR A 131 1.25 9.16 19.39
CA TYR A 131 0.71 7.95 18.75
C TYR A 131 1.76 6.84 18.61
N PHE A 132 3.00 7.19 18.26
CA PHE A 132 4.10 6.24 18.13
C PHE A 132 4.66 5.74 19.46
N GLN A 133 4.43 6.47 20.54
CA GLN A 133 4.91 6.10 21.89
C GLN A 133 3.89 5.27 22.69
N GLY A 134 2.65 5.14 22.21
CA GLY A 134 1.57 4.35 22.80
C GLY A 134 1.04 4.92 24.08
#